data_4bd53592bb58d30210f7b5138b13c015
#
_entry.id   4bd53592bb58d30210f7b5138b13c015
#
_cell.length_a   1.000
_cell.length_b   1.000
_cell.length_c   1.000
_cell.angle_alpha   90.00
_cell.angle_beta   90.00
_cell.angle_gamma   90.00
#
_symmetry.space_group_name_H-M   'P 1'
#
loop_
_entity.id
_entity.type
_entity.pdbx_description
1 polymer ?
#
loop_
_entity_poly.entity_id
_entity_poly.type
_entity_poly.pdbx_seq_one_letter_code
_entity_poly.pdbx_strand_id
1 'polypeptide(L)' 'MFNDEPKKTVYTEIDREFKRMKLGTEFCRIEFISKIKDFHPGSVRSGIDHFLLKKMSKGEVKRIDKGKYLKL' A
#
# COMPACT_ATOMS: atom_id res chain seq x y z
N MET A 1 32.63 -2.52 -5.05
CA MET A 1 31.76 -1.80 -4.13
C MET A 1 30.30 -2.07 -4.39
N PHE A 2 29.57 -2.27 -3.35
CA PHE A 2 28.15 -2.59 -3.47
C PHE A 2 27.33 -1.33 -3.49
N ASN A 3 26.31 -1.38 -4.30
CA ASN A 3 25.30 -0.35 -4.30
C ASN A 3 24.28 -0.71 -3.22
N ASP A 4 24.24 0.09 -2.16
CA ASP A 4 23.35 -0.16 -1.04
C ASP A 4 21.96 0.43 -1.21
N GLU A 5 21.70 1.06 -2.36
CA GLU A 5 20.38 1.60 -2.60
C GLU A 5 19.38 0.45 -2.77
N PRO A 6 18.30 0.45 -2.01
CA PRO A 6 17.28 -0.57 -2.15
C PRO A 6 16.62 -0.46 -3.52
N LYS A 7 16.37 -1.62 -4.13
CA LYS A 7 15.65 -1.64 -5.38
C LYS A 7 14.25 -1.09 -5.18
N LYS A 8 13.85 -0.21 -6.09
CA LYS A 8 12.49 0.29 -6.11
C LYS A 8 11.57 -0.81 -6.63
N THR A 9 10.75 -1.35 -5.76
CA THR A 9 9.78 -2.38 -6.12
C THR A 9 8.38 -1.86 -5.87
N VAL A 10 7.38 -2.56 -6.46
CA VAL A 10 5.98 -2.22 -6.21
C VAL A 10 5.70 -2.20 -4.71
N TYR A 11 6.16 -3.22 -4.00
CA TYR A 11 5.90 -3.36 -2.57
C TYR A 11 6.53 -2.23 -1.75
N THR A 12 7.77 -1.85 -2.08
CA THR A 12 8.43 -0.75 -1.35
C THR A 12 7.73 0.58 -1.57
N GLU A 13 7.19 0.82 -2.77
CA GLU A 13 6.45 2.04 -3.05
C GLU A 13 5.09 2.05 -2.35
N ILE A 14 4.42 0.92 -2.29
CA ILE A 14 3.16 0.78 -1.55
C ILE A 14 3.40 1.07 -0.06
N ASP A 15 4.44 0.48 0.51
CA ASP A 15 4.79 0.68 1.91
C ASP A 15 5.12 2.14 2.19
N ARG A 16 5.86 2.79 1.30
CA ARG A 16 6.20 4.21 1.43
C ARG A 16 4.95 5.09 1.46
N GLU A 17 4.03 4.87 0.54
CA GLU A 17 2.80 5.65 0.48
C GLU A 17 1.94 5.41 1.71
N PHE A 18 1.91 4.17 2.20
CA PHE A 18 1.17 3.85 3.41
C PHE A 18 1.76 4.55 4.64
N LYS A 19 3.09 4.58 4.75
CA LYS A 19 3.76 5.23 5.87
C LYS A 19 3.55 6.74 5.91
N ARG A 20 3.28 7.35 4.76
CA ARG A 20 2.98 8.78 4.69
C ARG A 20 1.60 9.12 5.24
N MET A 21 0.71 8.15 5.31
CA MET A 21 -0.62 8.38 5.86
C MET A 21 -0.56 8.48 7.38
N LYS A 22 -1.31 9.42 7.93
CA LYS A 22 -1.44 9.52 9.37
C LYS A 22 -2.35 8.43 9.90
N LEU A 23 -2.16 8.04 11.15
CA LEU A 23 -3.05 7.10 11.81
C LEU A 23 -4.46 7.70 11.84
N GLY A 24 -5.45 6.86 11.61
CA GLY A 24 -6.84 7.31 11.52
C GLY A 24 -7.25 7.77 10.12
N THR A 25 -6.35 7.72 9.14
CA THR A 25 -6.68 8.11 7.77
C THR A 25 -7.53 7.05 7.10
N GLU A 26 -8.64 7.48 6.51
CA GLU A 26 -9.45 6.63 5.64
C GLU A 26 -8.94 6.77 4.21
N PHE A 27 -8.87 5.66 3.50
CA PHE A 27 -8.41 5.68 2.12
C PHE A 27 -9.15 4.65 1.28
N CYS A 28 -9.27 4.94 -0.01
CA CYS A 28 -9.87 4.03 -0.96
C CYS A 28 -8.79 3.24 -1.68
N ARG A 29 -9.06 1.97 -1.93
CA ARG A 29 -8.13 1.10 -2.66
C ARG A 29 -7.76 1.69 -4.02
N ILE A 30 -8.75 2.20 -4.74
CA ILE A 30 -8.54 2.79 -6.07
C ILE A 30 -7.61 4.00 -5.98
N GLU A 31 -7.81 4.85 -5.00
CA GLU A 31 -6.94 6.01 -4.80
C GLU A 31 -5.51 5.60 -4.47
N PHE A 32 -5.37 4.58 -3.63
CA PHE A 32 -4.06 4.06 -3.29
C PHE A 32 -3.35 3.53 -4.53
N ILE A 33 -4.06 2.76 -5.36
CA ILE A 33 -3.51 2.25 -6.62
C ILE A 33 -3.02 3.39 -7.51
N SER A 34 -3.79 4.47 -7.60
CA SER A 34 -3.46 5.59 -8.47
C SER A 34 -2.21 6.37 -8.01
N LYS A 35 -1.84 6.25 -6.75
CA LYS A 35 -0.63 6.91 -6.22
C LYS A 35 0.64 6.16 -6.57
N ILE A 36 0.54 4.90 -6.93
CA ILE A 36 1.70 4.08 -7.26
C ILE A 36 1.92 4.16 -8.77
N LYS A 37 2.94 4.89 -9.16
CA LYS A 37 3.29 5.11 -10.57
C LYS A 37 4.54 4.33 -10.95
N ASP A 38 4.84 4.27 -12.24
CA ASP A 38 6.03 3.62 -12.79
C ASP A 38 6.02 2.10 -12.72
N PHE A 39 4.85 1.51 -12.48
CA PHE A 39 4.69 0.06 -12.45
C PHE A 39 3.47 -0.36 -13.24
N HIS A 40 3.44 -1.61 -13.65
CA HIS A 40 2.31 -2.17 -14.36
C HIS A 40 1.06 -2.18 -13.45
N PRO A 41 -0.10 -1.68 -13.93
CA PRO A 41 -1.31 -1.60 -13.09
C PRO A 41 -1.72 -2.92 -12.45
N GLY A 42 -1.60 -4.03 -13.18
CA GLY A 42 -1.93 -5.35 -12.62
C GLY A 42 -1.04 -5.73 -11.45
N SER A 43 0.25 -5.42 -11.54
CA SER A 43 1.21 -5.68 -10.46
C SER A 43 0.90 -4.81 -9.25
N VAL A 44 0.53 -3.55 -9.47
CA VAL A 44 0.17 -2.63 -8.39
C VAL A 44 -1.07 -3.13 -7.66
N ARG A 45 -2.09 -3.55 -8.39
CA ARG A 45 -3.33 -4.07 -7.78
C ARG A 45 -3.05 -5.31 -6.93
N SER A 46 -2.32 -6.25 -7.48
CA SER A 46 -1.95 -7.47 -6.74
C SER A 46 -1.13 -7.15 -5.50
N GLY A 47 -0.17 -6.26 -5.64
CA GLY A 47 0.68 -5.84 -4.53
C GLY A 47 -0.10 -5.17 -3.41
N ILE A 48 -1.02 -4.29 -3.77
CA ILE A 48 -1.87 -3.59 -2.80
C ILE A 48 -2.80 -4.57 -2.10
N ASP A 49 -3.43 -5.49 -2.83
CA ASP A 49 -4.31 -6.47 -2.23
C ASP A 49 -3.56 -7.33 -1.21
N HIS A 50 -2.39 -7.80 -1.57
CA HIS A 50 -1.55 -8.58 -0.67
C HIS A 50 -1.10 -7.76 0.54
N PHE A 51 -0.68 -6.52 0.31
CA PHE A 51 -0.26 -5.60 1.35
C PHE A 51 -1.38 -5.34 2.36
N LEU A 52 -2.58 -5.06 1.87
CA LEU A 52 -3.72 -4.79 2.74
C LEU A 52 -4.13 -6.01 3.56
N LEU A 53 -4.11 -7.20 2.95
CA LEU A 53 -4.39 -8.44 3.68
C LEU A 53 -3.39 -8.62 4.83
N LYS A 54 -2.13 -8.38 4.56
CA LYS A 54 -1.08 -8.50 5.56
C LYS A 54 -1.28 -7.50 6.71
N LYS A 55 -1.58 -6.26 6.37
CA LYS A 55 -1.82 -5.21 7.36
C LYS A 55 -3.07 -5.47 8.18
N MET A 56 -4.12 -5.99 7.56
CA MET A 56 -5.33 -6.36 8.29
C MET A 56 -5.06 -7.48 9.28
N SER A 57 -4.26 -8.47 8.89
CA SER A 57 -3.93 -9.56 9.79
C SER A 57 -3.10 -9.12 10.99
N LYS A 58 -2.37 -8.01 10.86
CA LYS A 58 -1.60 -7.42 11.94
C LYS A 58 -2.39 -6.39 12.77
N GLY A 59 -3.62 -6.09 12.36
CA GLY A 59 -4.43 -5.09 13.03
C GLY A 59 -4.01 -3.66 12.74
N GLU A 60 -3.24 -3.43 11.69
CA GLU A 60 -2.77 -2.09 11.33
C GLU A 60 -3.69 -1.38 10.34
N VAL A 61 -4.62 -2.11 9.74
CA VAL A 61 -5.61 -1.58 8.81
C VAL A 61 -6.93 -2.29 9.07
N LYS A 62 -8.01 -1.55 8.97
CA LYS A 62 -9.36 -2.08 9.08
C LYS A 62 -10.13 -1.77 7.79
N ARG A 63 -10.84 -2.76 7.26
CA ARG A 63 -11.77 -2.53 6.16
C ARG A 63 -13.07 -1.98 6.73
N ILE A 64 -13.44 -0.78 6.32
CA ILE A 64 -14.65 -0.12 6.84
C ILE A 64 -15.82 -0.18 5.88
N ASP A 65 -15.54 -0.38 4.60
CA ASP A 65 -16.55 -0.52 3.56
C ASP A 65 -15.91 -1.19 2.36
N LYS A 66 -16.71 -1.50 1.35
CA LYS A 66 -16.20 -2.10 0.12
C LYS A 66 -15.20 -1.16 -0.55
N GLY A 67 -13.96 -1.63 -0.67
CA GLY A 67 -12.88 -0.83 -1.24
C GLY A 67 -12.42 0.33 -0.38
N LYS A 68 -12.86 0.42 0.86
CA LYS A 68 -12.52 1.51 1.76
C LYS A 68 -11.88 0.98 3.03
N TYR A 69 -10.78 1.61 3.44
CA TYR A 69 -9.95 1.14 4.54
C TYR A 69 -9.60 2.28 5.49
N LEU A 70 -9.25 1.90 6.71
CA LEU A 70 -8.84 2.83 7.74
C LEU A 70 -7.48 2.40 8.29
N LYS A 71 -6.52 3.32 8.32
CA LYS A 71 -5.21 3.07 8.92
C LYS A 71 -5.33 3.22 10.44
N LEU A 72 -5.01 2.16 11.14
CA LEU A 72 -5.10 2.11 12.60
C LEU A 72 -3.77 2.43 13.28
#